data_e4af30d2c68f5421a49f3c81e87f8aa4
#
_entry.id   e4af30d2c68f5421a49f3c81e87f8aa4
#
_cell.length_a   1.000
_cell.length_b   1.000
_cell.length_c   1.000
_cell.angle_alpha   90.00
_cell.angle_beta   90.00
_cell.angle_gamma   90.00
#
_symmetry.space_group_name_H-M   'P 1'
#
loop_
_entity.id
_entity.type
_entity.pdbx_description
1 polymer ?
#
loop_
_entity_poly.entity_id
_entity_poly.type
_entity_poly.pdbx_seq_one_letter_code
_entity_poly.pdbx_strand_id
1 'polypeptide(L)'
;MWKRSKYAVSLVLLGSLFLAACQNGNQENETDSSAASSAEQVINVQFSAEMGSADISLATDSYSFITLNNAYEGLYRLDENNVPVIAGASEDAEVSEDGLSYTISLREEAKWSNGDPVTAADYVFSWQRTVDPATASNYAYMLAPVKNAAAISDGTLDKSELGIEAVNDYELKITLEKPTPYFLSLLAFPTFFPQNERVVEEFGDQYALTSENAAYNGPFLLTNYAGPGTDIQWTLAKNPDYWDADSVKLETINFDVVKDSSTAYNLYESGQADDIILSGELAMQNVNHPDYIVQPSATTQYLEMNQAPEDSPFRNANLRQAISYSMNRQQIVDNILGNGSLPAVGFVPSDLAFNPETKADFVEDAATTLAFDEEKAQEYWEKAKAELGIDTLSFELLTSDTDQSKKMAEYIQGTLQQTLDGLTVEVTNVPFSVRLDRSNSGDFEMVMNNWIGDYADPINFLELFKKDSSYNRGKWLNDDYNQLIEQASNENANDPEARWENMVAAEKILNDDLGVIPLFQSAEAHLRSPKIKGLIVHSVGAAYDYKNVFVEE
;
A
#
# COMPACT_ATOMS: atom_id res chain seq x y z
N MET A 1 -49.76 -22.46 42.50
CA MET A 1 -50.92 -21.55 42.56
C MET A 1 -50.86 -20.69 41.31
N TRP A 2 -51.66 -21.06 40.36
CA TRP A 2 -52.87 -20.45 39.82
C TRP A 2 -52.58 -19.11 39.14
N LYS A 3 -52.96 -18.81 37.88
CA LYS A 3 -54.07 -19.28 36.99
C LYS A 3 -53.73 -19.00 35.53
N ARG A 4 -54.15 -19.90 34.65
CA ARG A 4 -54.32 -19.76 33.22
C ARG A 4 -55.47 -18.80 32.89
N SER A 5 -55.43 -18.09 31.74
CA SER A 5 -56.64 -17.80 31.00
C SER A 5 -56.37 -17.79 29.51
N LYS A 6 -57.11 -18.59 28.78
CA LYS A 6 -57.31 -18.73 27.32
C LYS A 6 -58.48 -17.85 26.89
N TYR A 7 -58.49 -17.43 25.63
CA TYR A 7 -59.66 -17.34 24.71
C TYR A 7 -59.06 -16.84 23.38
N ALA A 8 -59.05 -17.57 22.27
CA ALA A 8 -60.05 -18.17 21.40
C ALA A 8 -60.55 -17.19 20.31
N VAL A 9 -60.06 -17.42 19.10
CA VAL A 9 -60.71 -17.66 17.79
C VAL A 9 -61.89 -16.75 17.42
N SER A 10 -61.79 -16.12 16.23
CA SER A 10 -62.90 -16.10 15.26
C SER A 10 -62.41 -15.87 13.83
N LEU A 11 -62.66 -16.81 13.00
CA LEU A 11 -62.64 -16.90 11.55
C LEU A 11 -63.84 -16.17 10.97
N VAL A 12 -63.71 -15.35 9.91
CA VAL A 12 -64.80 -15.06 8.98
C VAL A 12 -64.27 -15.08 7.55
N LEU A 13 -64.65 -16.08 6.82
CA LEU A 13 -64.72 -16.20 5.34
C LEU A 13 -66.00 -15.55 4.82
N LEU A 14 -65.90 -14.84 3.68
CA LEU A 14 -66.92 -14.59 2.65
C LEU A 14 -66.14 -13.92 1.48
N GLY A 15 -65.96 -14.39 0.33
CA GLY A 15 -66.70 -15.19 -0.60
C GLY A 15 -67.72 -14.37 -1.42
N SER A 16 -67.39 -13.93 -2.64
CA SER A 16 -68.36 -13.83 -3.76
C SER A 16 -67.67 -13.45 -5.09
N LEU A 17 -67.86 -14.30 -6.05
CA LEU A 17 -67.75 -14.15 -7.50
C LEU A 17 -68.70 -13.06 -8.08
N PHE A 18 -68.26 -12.52 -9.27
CA PHE A 18 -69.13 -12.30 -10.46
C PHE A 18 -68.23 -11.80 -11.60
N LEU A 19 -67.92 -12.61 -12.59
CA LEU A 19 -68.57 -12.81 -13.90
C LEU A 19 -68.40 -11.68 -14.93
N ALA A 20 -67.78 -12.12 -15.97
CA ALA A 20 -67.45 -11.65 -17.29
C ALA A 20 -68.49 -10.80 -18.03
N ALA A 21 -68.03 -9.90 -18.85
CA ALA A 21 -68.57 -9.57 -20.16
C ALA A 21 -67.49 -9.12 -21.13
N CYS A 22 -67.47 -9.73 -22.30
CA CYS A 22 -66.64 -9.45 -23.46
C CYS A 22 -67.04 -8.14 -24.15
N GLN A 23 -66.12 -7.35 -24.75
CA GLN A 23 -66.03 -7.31 -26.21
C GLN A 23 -65.18 -6.09 -26.70
N ASN A 24 -64.28 -6.42 -27.61
CA ASN A 24 -63.73 -5.68 -28.75
C ASN A 24 -62.78 -4.48 -28.58
N GLY A 25 -61.53 -4.76 -28.90
CA GLY A 25 -60.81 -4.14 -30.04
C GLY A 25 -60.14 -2.80 -29.81
N ASN A 26 -58.83 -2.88 -29.45
CA ASN A 26 -57.78 -2.21 -30.21
C ASN A 26 -56.39 -2.72 -29.71
N GLN A 27 -55.56 -3.15 -30.66
CA GLN A 27 -54.15 -3.41 -30.41
C GLN A 27 -53.46 -2.07 -30.14
N GLU A 28 -53.14 -1.81 -28.92
CA GLU A 28 -51.99 -0.94 -28.56
C GLU A 28 -50.91 -1.85 -27.98
N ASN A 29 -49.75 -1.78 -28.60
CA ASN A 29 -48.52 -2.40 -28.13
C ASN A 29 -48.24 -1.89 -26.71
N GLU A 30 -48.52 -2.71 -25.70
CA GLU A 30 -47.83 -2.61 -24.43
C GLU A 30 -46.41 -3.09 -24.68
N THR A 31 -45.49 -2.15 -24.89
CA THR A 31 -44.09 -2.36 -24.62
C THR A 31 -43.97 -2.67 -23.13
N ASP A 32 -43.81 -3.96 -22.87
CA ASP A 32 -43.38 -4.47 -21.59
C ASP A 32 -41.98 -3.85 -21.32
N SER A 33 -41.95 -2.68 -20.71
CA SER A 33 -40.75 -2.16 -20.10
C SER A 33 -40.57 -2.95 -18.80
N SER A 34 -40.01 -4.15 -18.91
CA SER A 34 -39.23 -4.71 -17.81
C SER A 34 -38.16 -3.69 -17.51
N ALA A 35 -38.36 -2.82 -16.54
CA ALA A 35 -37.29 -2.09 -15.91
C ALA A 35 -36.37 -3.20 -15.38
N ALA A 36 -35.27 -3.45 -16.09
CA ALA A 36 -34.15 -4.19 -15.54
C ALA A 36 -33.83 -3.51 -14.20
N SER A 37 -33.96 -4.25 -13.11
CA SER A 37 -33.50 -3.82 -11.80
C SER A 37 -32.01 -3.51 -12.01
N SER A 38 -31.64 -2.24 -12.01
CA SER A 38 -30.21 -1.91 -12.03
C SER A 38 -29.60 -2.51 -10.78
N ALA A 39 -28.51 -3.25 -10.94
CA ALA A 39 -27.77 -3.83 -9.82
C ALA A 39 -27.46 -2.74 -8.79
N GLU A 40 -27.57 -3.07 -7.51
CA GLU A 40 -27.17 -2.18 -6.43
C GLU A 40 -25.69 -1.84 -6.57
N GLN A 41 -25.35 -0.57 -6.63
CA GLN A 41 -23.98 -0.10 -6.84
C GLN A 41 -23.21 -0.06 -5.51
N VAL A 42 -23.13 -1.21 -4.84
CA VAL A 42 -22.46 -1.42 -3.55
C VAL A 42 -21.54 -2.63 -3.68
N ILE A 43 -20.32 -2.51 -3.15
CA ILE A 43 -19.38 -3.62 -3.01
C ILE A 43 -18.85 -3.72 -1.59
N ASN A 44 -18.56 -4.96 -1.15
CA ASN A 44 -18.02 -5.29 0.15
C ASN A 44 -16.63 -5.90 -0.05
N VAL A 45 -15.59 -5.18 0.36
CA VAL A 45 -14.18 -5.54 0.18
C VAL A 45 -13.57 -5.90 1.52
N GLN A 46 -12.76 -6.93 1.56
CA GLN A 46 -12.05 -7.32 2.77
C GLN A 46 -10.58 -6.98 2.70
N PHE A 47 -10.08 -6.40 3.78
CA PHE A 47 -8.66 -6.21 4.04
C PHE A 47 -8.19 -7.16 5.14
N SER A 48 -6.91 -7.52 5.11
CA SER A 48 -6.32 -8.40 6.13
C SER A 48 -5.79 -7.65 7.35
N ALA A 49 -5.72 -6.32 7.31
CA ALA A 49 -5.31 -5.48 8.44
C ALA A 49 -6.02 -4.12 8.46
N GLU A 50 -5.98 -3.48 9.61
CA GLU A 50 -6.51 -2.15 9.86
C GLU A 50 -5.72 -1.04 9.16
N MET A 51 -6.37 0.08 8.91
CA MET A 51 -5.77 1.29 8.36
C MET A 51 -4.93 2.01 9.45
N GLY A 52 -3.69 2.37 9.13
CA GLY A 52 -2.77 3.01 10.07
C GLY A 52 -3.05 4.49 10.29
N SER A 53 -3.51 5.22 9.26
CA SER A 53 -3.83 6.64 9.35
C SER A 53 -4.76 7.10 8.23
N ALA A 54 -5.66 8.03 8.52
CA ALA A 54 -6.42 8.76 7.50
C ALA A 54 -5.83 10.16 7.19
N ASP A 55 -4.71 10.52 7.80
CA ASP A 55 -3.96 11.75 7.51
C ASP A 55 -2.95 11.50 6.39
N ILE A 56 -3.07 12.19 5.26
CA ILE A 56 -2.19 12.08 4.09
C ILE A 56 -0.71 12.28 4.45
N SER A 57 -0.41 13.21 5.37
CA SER A 57 0.97 13.48 5.78
C SER A 57 1.56 12.41 6.71
N LEU A 58 0.71 11.59 7.37
CA LEU A 58 1.12 10.60 8.38
C LEU A 58 0.93 9.15 7.92
N ALA A 59 0.18 8.91 6.84
CA ALA A 59 -0.03 7.56 6.29
C ALA A 59 1.29 6.95 5.83
N THR A 60 1.48 5.64 6.11
CA THR A 60 2.69 4.90 5.76
C THR A 60 2.40 3.46 5.33
N ASP A 61 1.15 3.10 5.13
CA ASP A 61 0.73 1.74 4.83
C ASP A 61 -0.23 1.67 3.64
N SER A 62 -0.27 0.52 2.98
CA SER A 62 -1.06 0.30 1.76
C SER A 62 -2.56 0.47 1.96
N TYR A 63 -3.12 0.07 3.10
CA TYR A 63 -4.56 0.19 3.37
C TYR A 63 -4.99 1.64 3.52
N SER A 64 -4.14 2.45 4.20
CA SER A 64 -4.29 3.90 4.26
C SER A 64 -4.22 4.51 2.87
N PHE A 65 -3.18 4.19 2.08
CA PHE A 65 -3.02 4.77 0.74
C PHE A 65 -4.14 4.38 -0.22
N ILE A 66 -4.63 3.13 -0.20
CA ILE A 66 -5.79 2.72 -1.01
C ILE A 66 -7.02 3.56 -0.65
N THR A 67 -7.30 3.73 0.64
CA THR A 67 -8.45 4.52 1.11
C THR A 67 -8.30 5.99 0.71
N LEU A 68 -7.12 6.57 0.95
CA LEU A 68 -6.85 7.98 0.67
C LEU A 68 -6.83 8.30 -0.82
N ASN A 69 -6.31 7.40 -1.67
CA ASN A 69 -6.32 7.56 -3.13
C ASN A 69 -7.73 7.64 -3.72
N ASN A 70 -8.71 7.08 -3.02
CA ASN A 70 -10.11 7.09 -3.45
C ASN A 70 -10.94 8.20 -2.76
N ALA A 71 -10.52 8.66 -1.57
CA ALA A 71 -11.18 9.76 -0.86
C ALA A 71 -10.66 11.15 -1.27
N TYR A 72 -9.42 11.22 -1.73
CA TYR A 72 -8.80 12.45 -2.22
C TYR A 72 -8.45 12.34 -3.72
N GLU A 73 -8.10 13.46 -4.30
CA GLU A 73 -7.57 13.54 -5.66
C GLU A 73 -6.38 14.49 -5.71
N GLY A 74 -5.26 14.00 -6.28
CA GLY A 74 -4.07 14.78 -6.54
C GLY A 74 -4.09 15.50 -7.88
N LEU A 75 -2.95 16.04 -8.28
CA LEU A 75 -2.77 16.65 -9.60
C LEU A 75 -2.92 15.63 -10.72
N TYR A 76 -2.41 14.40 -10.48
CA TYR A 76 -2.45 13.28 -11.42
C TYR A 76 -3.04 12.04 -10.72
N ARG A 77 -3.49 11.08 -11.52
CA ARG A 77 -3.83 9.70 -11.14
C ARG A 77 -3.05 8.74 -12.03
N LEU A 78 -2.94 7.47 -11.67
CA LEU A 78 -2.38 6.45 -12.55
C LEU A 78 -3.50 5.79 -13.37
N ASP A 79 -3.23 5.50 -14.65
CA ASP A 79 -4.09 4.64 -15.48
C ASP A 79 -3.81 3.15 -15.23
N GLU A 80 -4.48 2.27 -15.98
CA GLU A 80 -4.30 0.81 -15.88
C GLU A 80 -2.89 0.31 -16.25
N ASN A 81 -2.04 1.17 -16.83
CA ASN A 81 -0.66 0.85 -17.19
C ASN A 81 0.36 1.54 -16.25
N ASN A 82 -0.10 2.08 -15.11
CA ASN A 82 0.68 2.90 -14.17
C ASN A 82 1.26 4.18 -14.80
N VAL A 83 0.62 4.72 -15.85
CA VAL A 83 1.01 5.98 -16.48
C VAL A 83 0.25 7.14 -15.83
N PRO A 84 0.95 8.23 -15.41
CA PRO A 84 0.27 9.40 -14.85
C PRO A 84 -0.64 10.06 -15.89
N VAL A 85 -1.90 10.27 -15.52
CA VAL A 85 -2.90 11.01 -16.30
C VAL A 85 -3.45 12.16 -15.47
N ILE A 86 -3.85 13.26 -16.12
CA ILE A 86 -4.39 14.44 -15.43
C ILE A 86 -5.63 14.09 -14.60
N ALA A 87 -5.72 14.68 -13.42
CA ALA A 87 -6.83 14.52 -12.48
C ALA A 87 -7.28 15.88 -11.95
N GLY A 88 -6.75 16.37 -10.84
CA GLY A 88 -6.97 17.73 -10.34
C GLY A 88 -6.30 18.81 -11.21
N ALA A 89 -5.28 18.45 -12.00
CA ALA A 89 -4.78 19.32 -13.06
C ALA A 89 -5.81 19.40 -14.20
N SER A 90 -5.94 20.59 -14.81
CA SER A 90 -6.87 20.83 -15.94
C SER A 90 -6.25 20.49 -17.29
N GLU A 91 -4.92 20.50 -17.39
CA GLU A 91 -4.13 20.21 -18.57
C GLU A 91 -2.75 19.66 -18.18
N ASP A 92 -1.97 19.20 -19.17
CA ASP A 92 -0.61 18.70 -18.94
C ASP A 92 0.29 19.80 -18.38
N ALA A 93 1.20 19.42 -17.48
CA ALA A 93 2.16 20.35 -16.89
C ALA A 93 3.07 20.98 -17.96
N GLU A 94 3.27 22.31 -17.88
CA GLU A 94 4.35 22.97 -18.61
C GLU A 94 5.68 22.74 -17.90
N VAL A 95 6.61 22.05 -18.57
CA VAL A 95 7.93 21.71 -18.01
C VAL A 95 9.01 22.56 -18.69
N SER A 96 9.90 23.17 -17.90
CA SER A 96 11.03 23.94 -18.42
C SER A 96 12.04 23.03 -19.16
N GLU A 97 12.83 23.60 -20.08
CA GLU A 97 13.82 22.85 -20.89
C GLU A 97 14.85 22.10 -20.04
N ASP A 98 15.17 22.61 -18.84
CA ASP A 98 16.11 21.98 -17.90
C ASP A 98 15.43 20.92 -17.00
N GLY A 99 14.11 20.73 -17.10
CA GLY A 99 13.35 19.78 -16.31
C GLY A 99 13.22 20.14 -14.82
N LEU A 100 13.53 21.39 -14.44
CA LEU A 100 13.56 21.84 -13.04
C LEU A 100 12.31 22.62 -12.61
N SER A 101 11.49 23.09 -13.54
CA SER A 101 10.30 23.89 -13.22
C SER A 101 9.07 23.32 -13.90
N TYR A 102 8.01 23.15 -13.12
CA TYR A 102 6.70 22.69 -13.57
C TYR A 102 5.69 23.76 -13.26
N THR A 103 4.89 24.17 -14.27
CA THR A 103 3.70 25.00 -14.07
C THR A 103 2.48 24.14 -14.34
N ILE A 104 1.54 24.11 -13.41
CA ILE A 104 0.36 23.24 -13.45
C ILE A 104 -0.89 24.06 -13.21
N SER A 105 -1.79 24.05 -14.20
CA SER A 105 -3.13 24.65 -14.11
C SER A 105 -4.09 23.70 -13.40
N LEU A 106 -4.89 24.19 -12.47
CA LEU A 106 -5.87 23.42 -11.69
C LEU A 106 -7.28 23.54 -12.29
N ARG A 107 -8.13 22.58 -11.96
CA ARG A 107 -9.56 22.62 -12.26
C ARG A 107 -10.27 23.62 -11.35
N GLU A 108 -10.92 24.63 -11.92
CA GLU A 108 -11.67 25.64 -11.17
C GLU A 108 -12.98 25.09 -10.56
N GLU A 109 -13.51 23.99 -11.11
CA GLU A 109 -14.73 23.32 -10.64
C GLU A 109 -14.50 22.38 -9.46
N ALA A 110 -13.24 22.01 -9.13
CA ALA A 110 -12.91 21.12 -8.04
C ALA A 110 -13.27 21.71 -6.67
N LYS A 111 -13.92 20.91 -5.82
CA LYS A 111 -14.37 21.32 -4.49
C LYS A 111 -14.04 20.30 -3.42
N TRP A 112 -13.86 20.79 -2.23
CA TRP A 112 -13.88 20.02 -1.01
C TRP A 112 -15.31 19.63 -0.61
N SER A 113 -15.47 18.53 0.11
CA SER A 113 -16.77 18.04 0.63
C SER A 113 -17.47 19.01 1.60
N ASN A 114 -16.77 20.01 2.11
CA ASN A 114 -17.32 21.10 2.91
C ASN A 114 -17.79 22.30 2.07
N GLY A 115 -17.66 22.22 0.72
CA GLY A 115 -18.07 23.23 -0.24
C GLY A 115 -17.01 24.29 -0.57
N ASP A 116 -15.84 24.29 0.07
CA ASP A 116 -14.73 25.17 -0.29
C ASP A 116 -14.18 24.81 -1.69
N PRO A 117 -13.64 25.74 -2.48
CA PRO A 117 -12.91 25.42 -3.70
C PRO A 117 -11.59 24.69 -3.36
N VAL A 118 -11.13 23.79 -4.22
CA VAL A 118 -9.75 23.27 -4.16
C VAL A 118 -8.86 24.27 -4.90
N THR A 119 -7.83 24.74 -4.22
CA THR A 119 -6.96 25.80 -4.73
C THR A 119 -5.48 25.41 -4.70
N ALA A 120 -4.65 26.16 -5.39
CA ALA A 120 -3.20 26.03 -5.35
C ALA A 120 -2.64 26.17 -3.92
N ALA A 121 -3.27 26.97 -3.07
CA ALA A 121 -2.89 27.15 -1.68
C ALA A 121 -3.02 25.84 -0.86
N ASP A 122 -4.03 24.99 -1.16
CA ASP A 122 -4.22 23.71 -0.48
C ASP A 122 -3.06 22.73 -0.75
N TYR A 123 -2.49 22.74 -1.95
CA TYR A 123 -1.29 21.97 -2.30
C TYR A 123 -0.05 22.52 -1.61
N VAL A 124 0.14 23.85 -1.63
CA VAL A 124 1.27 24.49 -0.93
C VAL A 124 1.23 24.17 0.54
N PHE A 125 0.07 24.34 1.19
CA PHE A 125 -0.13 24.00 2.59
C PHE A 125 0.18 22.53 2.89
N SER A 126 -0.38 21.60 2.09
CA SER A 126 -0.21 20.16 2.26
C SER A 126 1.26 19.75 2.23
N TRP A 127 2.01 20.21 1.20
CA TRP A 127 3.41 19.82 1.03
C TRP A 127 4.29 20.46 2.10
N GLN A 128 4.05 21.73 2.46
CA GLN A 128 4.74 22.40 3.56
C GLN A 128 4.49 21.72 4.90
N ARG A 129 3.25 21.24 5.14
CA ARG A 129 2.92 20.47 6.33
C ARG A 129 3.66 19.14 6.36
N THR A 130 3.72 18.44 5.23
CA THR A 130 4.37 17.12 5.14
C THR A 130 5.89 17.19 5.40
N VAL A 131 6.58 18.22 4.88
CA VAL A 131 8.03 18.39 5.11
C VAL A 131 8.37 19.07 6.43
N ASP A 132 7.40 19.65 7.14
CA ASP A 132 7.62 20.29 8.45
C ASP A 132 8.05 19.24 9.49
N PRO A 133 9.23 19.36 10.13
CA PRO A 133 9.66 18.44 11.19
C PRO A 133 8.64 18.27 12.33
N ALA A 134 7.81 19.30 12.59
CA ALA A 134 6.77 19.22 13.60
C ALA A 134 5.66 18.22 13.27
N THR A 135 5.44 17.92 11.99
CA THR A 135 4.49 16.90 11.54
C THR A 135 5.02 15.47 11.74
N ALA A 136 6.36 15.32 11.77
CA ALA A 136 7.03 14.03 11.92
C ALA A 136 6.60 12.98 10.85
N SER A 137 6.39 13.43 9.61
CA SER A 137 6.01 12.57 8.50
C SER A 137 7.14 11.61 8.11
N ASN A 138 6.87 10.31 8.16
CA ASN A 138 7.82 9.31 7.65
C ASN A 138 7.91 9.30 6.12
N TYR A 139 6.94 9.91 5.40
CA TYR A 139 6.92 10.04 3.94
C TYR A 139 7.41 11.39 3.43
N ALA A 140 7.91 12.28 4.31
CA ALA A 140 8.51 13.56 3.90
C ALA A 140 9.66 13.39 2.88
N TYR A 141 10.38 12.26 2.91
CA TYR A 141 11.48 11.95 1.98
C TYR A 141 11.02 11.91 0.52
N MET A 142 9.76 11.56 0.23
CA MET A 142 9.23 11.54 -1.15
C MET A 142 9.22 12.93 -1.78
N LEU A 143 9.14 13.99 -0.98
CA LEU A 143 9.24 15.37 -1.45
C LEU A 143 10.69 15.81 -1.69
N ALA A 144 11.70 14.98 -1.41
CA ALA A 144 13.12 15.33 -1.60
C ALA A 144 13.48 15.86 -3.00
N PRO A 145 12.80 15.47 -4.12
CA PRO A 145 13.00 16.11 -5.41
C PRO A 145 12.64 17.60 -5.45
N VAL A 146 11.70 18.04 -4.59
CA VAL A 146 11.25 19.44 -4.53
C VAL A 146 12.32 20.29 -3.83
N LYS A 147 12.62 21.45 -4.42
CA LYS A 147 13.65 22.35 -3.92
C LYS A 147 13.47 22.66 -2.43
N ASN A 148 14.57 22.58 -1.67
CA ASN A 148 14.65 22.82 -0.24
C ASN A 148 13.95 21.76 0.66
N ALA A 149 13.23 20.78 0.12
CA ALA A 149 12.46 19.83 0.94
C ALA A 149 13.32 19.10 1.99
N ALA A 150 14.48 18.57 1.60
CA ALA A 150 15.39 17.89 2.53
C ALA A 150 15.88 18.81 3.65
N ALA A 151 16.30 20.04 3.30
CA ALA A 151 16.80 21.02 4.29
C ALA A 151 15.70 21.49 5.26
N ILE A 152 14.45 21.52 4.81
CA ILE A 152 13.29 21.81 5.67
C ILE A 152 13.04 20.63 6.60
N SER A 153 13.00 19.40 6.08
CA SER A 153 12.79 18.19 6.89
C SER A 153 13.87 18.01 7.96
N ASP A 154 15.10 18.45 7.68
CA ASP A 154 16.21 18.48 8.66
C ASP A 154 16.13 19.66 9.65
N GLY A 155 15.14 20.54 9.51
CA GLY A 155 14.97 21.71 10.37
C GLY A 155 15.97 22.85 10.14
N THR A 156 16.69 22.86 9.01
CA THR A 156 17.68 23.90 8.67
C THR A 156 17.07 25.08 7.92
N LEU A 157 15.92 24.90 7.27
CA LEU A 157 15.16 25.94 6.59
C LEU A 157 13.71 25.96 7.10
N ASP A 158 13.06 27.13 6.93
CA ASP A 158 11.63 27.26 7.21
C ASP A 158 10.80 26.60 6.10
N LYS A 159 9.65 26.00 6.44
CA LYS A 159 8.78 25.33 5.47
C LYS A 159 8.29 26.23 4.33
N SER A 160 8.23 27.55 4.55
CA SER A 160 7.86 28.52 3.51
C SER A 160 8.90 28.65 2.39
N GLU A 161 10.11 28.10 2.58
CA GLU A 161 11.18 28.07 1.57
C GLU A 161 11.04 26.88 0.59
N LEU A 162 10.02 26.01 0.77
CA LEU A 162 9.76 24.87 -0.11
C LEU A 162 9.52 25.33 -1.55
N GLY A 163 10.07 24.62 -2.52
CA GLY A 163 9.98 24.92 -3.95
C GLY A 163 8.60 24.71 -4.56
N ILE A 164 7.54 25.16 -3.89
CA ILE A 164 6.17 25.17 -4.39
C ILE A 164 5.53 26.53 -4.13
N GLU A 165 4.83 27.09 -5.11
CA GLU A 165 4.23 28.42 -5.06
C GLU A 165 2.83 28.41 -5.70
N ALA A 166 1.84 29.00 -5.03
CA ALA A 166 0.57 29.34 -5.62
C ALA A 166 0.73 30.67 -6.39
N VAL A 167 0.84 30.60 -7.72
CA VAL A 167 0.94 31.80 -8.58
C VAL A 167 -0.36 32.60 -8.55
N ASN A 168 -1.48 31.87 -8.54
CA ASN A 168 -2.84 32.34 -8.29
C ASN A 168 -3.67 31.18 -7.72
N ASP A 169 -4.97 31.35 -7.53
CA ASP A 169 -5.84 30.34 -6.93
C ASP A 169 -5.84 28.99 -7.69
N TYR A 170 -5.56 29.02 -9.01
CA TYR A 170 -5.65 27.84 -9.88
C TYR A 170 -4.39 27.58 -10.70
N GLU A 171 -3.25 28.09 -10.25
CA GLU A 171 -1.97 27.84 -10.90
C GLU A 171 -0.87 27.60 -9.88
N LEU A 172 -0.24 26.44 -9.97
CA LEU A 172 0.91 26.01 -9.17
C LEU A 172 2.19 26.14 -9.96
N LYS A 173 3.24 26.61 -9.31
CA LYS A 173 4.61 26.50 -9.80
C LYS A 173 5.43 25.64 -8.84
N ILE A 174 6.07 24.60 -9.36
CA ILE A 174 6.92 23.70 -8.60
C ILE A 174 8.34 23.81 -9.15
N THR A 175 9.32 23.91 -8.25
CA THR A 175 10.75 23.93 -8.58
C THR A 175 11.40 22.71 -7.94
N LEU A 176 12.17 21.96 -8.74
CA LEU A 176 12.91 20.79 -8.29
C LEU A 176 14.37 21.14 -7.96
N GLU A 177 15.01 20.37 -7.08
CA GLU A 177 16.46 20.43 -6.82
C GLU A 177 17.27 19.89 -8.01
N LYS A 178 16.71 18.88 -8.68
CA LYS A 178 17.32 18.18 -9.82
C LYS A 178 16.22 17.62 -10.72
N PRO A 179 16.52 17.39 -12.01
CA PRO A 179 15.57 16.72 -12.89
C PRO A 179 15.20 15.34 -12.33
N THR A 180 13.91 15.06 -12.26
CA THR A 180 13.36 13.82 -11.72
C THR A 180 12.41 13.23 -12.76
N PRO A 181 12.85 12.23 -13.55
CA PRO A 181 12.05 11.70 -14.68
C PRO A 181 10.69 11.12 -14.29
N TYR A 182 10.57 10.63 -13.05
CA TYR A 182 9.36 10.04 -12.50
C TYR A 182 8.50 11.02 -11.68
N PHE A 183 8.77 12.34 -11.75
CA PHE A 183 8.11 13.33 -10.89
C PHE A 183 6.58 13.36 -11.08
N LEU A 184 6.06 13.21 -12.31
CA LEU A 184 4.61 13.16 -12.52
C LEU A 184 3.96 11.94 -11.87
N SER A 185 4.67 10.80 -11.79
CA SER A 185 4.19 9.63 -11.07
C SER A 185 4.10 9.88 -9.56
N LEU A 186 5.02 10.67 -9.00
CA LEU A 186 4.94 11.10 -7.59
C LEU A 186 3.69 11.95 -7.34
N LEU A 187 3.31 12.82 -8.29
CA LEU A 187 2.12 13.67 -8.17
C LEU A 187 0.79 12.89 -8.18
N ALA A 188 0.84 11.61 -8.55
CA ALA A 188 -0.29 10.68 -8.46
C ALA A 188 -0.35 9.91 -7.12
N PHE A 189 0.62 10.12 -6.24
CA PHE A 189 0.70 9.42 -4.96
C PHE A 189 0.08 10.25 -3.82
N PRO A 190 -0.66 9.63 -2.86
CA PRO A 190 -1.44 10.36 -1.85
C PRO A 190 -0.67 11.40 -1.03
N THR A 191 0.62 11.19 -0.74
CA THR A 191 1.45 12.15 0.00
C THR A 191 1.54 13.52 -0.69
N PHE A 192 1.34 13.58 -2.01
CA PHE A 192 1.35 14.82 -2.81
C PHE A 192 -0.04 15.45 -3.01
N PHE A 193 -1.09 14.85 -2.44
CA PHE A 193 -2.45 15.37 -2.59
C PHE A 193 -2.67 16.62 -1.73
N PRO A 194 -3.67 17.45 -2.07
CA PRO A 194 -3.94 18.67 -1.31
C PRO A 194 -4.58 18.36 0.04
N GLN A 195 -4.46 19.30 0.99
CA GLN A 195 -5.17 19.28 2.28
C GLN A 195 -5.85 20.63 2.49
N ASN A 196 -7.09 20.61 2.98
CA ASN A 196 -7.82 21.84 3.30
C ASN A 196 -7.25 22.47 4.59
N GLU A 197 -6.47 23.56 4.44
CA GLU A 197 -5.79 24.24 5.55
C GLU A 197 -6.75 24.58 6.68
N ARG A 198 -7.92 25.14 6.36
CA ARG A 198 -8.90 25.54 7.34
C ARG A 198 -9.39 24.38 8.21
N VAL A 199 -9.60 23.20 7.59
CA VAL A 199 -10.04 21.99 8.30
C VAL A 199 -8.91 21.43 9.17
N VAL A 200 -7.67 21.40 8.64
CA VAL A 200 -6.51 20.97 9.43
C VAL A 200 -6.32 21.88 10.65
N GLU A 201 -6.41 23.19 10.50
CA GLU A 201 -6.29 24.14 11.59
C GLU A 201 -7.45 24.04 12.60
N GLU A 202 -8.70 23.83 12.11
CA GLU A 202 -9.89 23.70 12.95
C GLU A 202 -9.79 22.50 13.91
N PHE A 203 -9.33 21.36 13.40
CA PHE A 203 -9.25 20.13 14.20
C PHE A 203 -7.89 19.93 14.88
N GLY A 204 -6.81 20.57 14.43
CA GLY A 204 -5.48 20.43 15.03
C GLY A 204 -5.08 18.98 15.23
N ASP A 205 -4.75 18.58 16.46
CA ASP A 205 -4.35 17.20 16.79
C ASP A 205 -5.48 16.16 16.57
N GLN A 206 -6.71 16.59 16.32
CA GLN A 206 -7.84 15.71 16.02
C GLN A 206 -8.07 15.56 14.50
N TYR A 207 -7.30 16.26 13.66
CA TYR A 207 -7.43 16.16 12.20
C TYR A 207 -7.27 14.71 11.75
N ALA A 208 -8.21 14.25 10.91
CA ALA A 208 -8.24 12.92 10.31
C ALA A 208 -8.19 11.73 11.32
N LEU A 209 -8.40 11.97 12.64
CA LEU A 209 -8.57 10.87 13.58
C LEU A 209 -9.92 10.16 13.41
N THR A 210 -10.93 10.85 12.87
CA THR A 210 -12.21 10.26 12.44
C THR A 210 -12.61 10.83 11.10
N SER A 211 -13.54 10.16 10.41
CA SER A 211 -14.04 10.61 9.10
C SER A 211 -14.64 12.02 9.11
N GLU A 212 -15.19 12.47 10.23
CA GLU A 212 -15.81 13.79 10.38
C GLU A 212 -14.79 14.92 10.55
N ASN A 213 -13.55 14.57 10.92
CA ASN A 213 -12.49 15.54 11.20
C ASN A 213 -11.61 15.84 9.97
N ALA A 214 -12.09 15.54 8.77
CA ALA A 214 -11.40 15.80 7.52
C ALA A 214 -12.37 16.32 6.45
N ALA A 215 -11.83 16.90 5.38
CA ALA A 215 -12.56 17.22 4.16
C ALA A 215 -11.91 16.48 2.99
N TYR A 216 -12.72 16.03 2.04
CA TYR A 216 -12.32 15.18 0.93
C TYR A 216 -12.60 15.87 -0.41
N ASN A 217 -11.75 15.65 -1.40
CA ASN A 217 -11.91 16.24 -2.74
C ASN A 217 -11.95 15.19 -3.86
N GLY A 218 -11.90 13.90 -3.49
CA GLY A 218 -11.88 12.79 -4.43
C GLY A 218 -13.26 12.24 -4.80
N PRO A 219 -13.31 11.14 -5.58
CA PRO A 219 -14.55 10.51 -6.04
C PRO A 219 -15.44 9.97 -4.91
N PHE A 220 -14.86 9.69 -3.74
CA PHE A 220 -15.57 9.17 -2.59
C PHE A 220 -15.28 10.00 -1.33
N LEU A 221 -16.16 9.88 -0.33
CA LEU A 221 -16.02 10.40 1.01
C LEU A 221 -15.70 9.24 1.95
N LEU A 222 -14.66 9.34 2.75
CA LEU A 222 -14.45 8.42 3.86
C LEU A 222 -15.51 8.68 4.92
N THR A 223 -16.24 7.65 5.31
CA THR A 223 -17.30 7.71 6.33
C THR A 223 -17.20 6.50 7.26
N ASN A 224 -17.85 6.59 8.42
CA ASN A 224 -17.87 5.52 9.41
C ASN A 224 -16.48 5.08 9.90
N TYR A 225 -15.47 5.92 9.78
CA TYR A 225 -14.13 5.67 10.31
C TYR A 225 -13.96 6.33 11.68
N ALA A 226 -13.64 5.52 12.69
CA ALA A 226 -13.62 5.94 14.09
C ALA A 226 -12.21 6.07 14.69
N GLY A 227 -11.16 5.69 13.95
CA GLY A 227 -9.79 5.95 14.40
C GLY A 227 -8.73 4.99 13.87
N PRO A 228 -7.47 5.45 13.81
CA PRO A 228 -6.37 4.67 13.27
C PRO A 228 -6.03 3.45 14.13
N GLY A 229 -5.66 2.35 13.48
CA GLY A 229 -5.12 1.15 14.11
C GLY A 229 -6.07 0.33 14.96
N THR A 230 -7.31 0.77 15.16
CA THR A 230 -8.31 0.08 15.99
C THR A 230 -9.64 -0.13 15.29
N ASP A 231 -9.93 0.65 14.26
CA ASP A 231 -11.15 0.50 13.50
C ASP A 231 -11.02 -0.66 12.52
N ILE A 232 -12.01 -1.54 12.52
CA ILE A 232 -12.05 -2.74 11.67
C ILE A 232 -13.08 -2.62 10.54
N GLN A 233 -13.73 -1.48 10.41
CA GLN A 233 -14.73 -1.22 9.38
C GLN A 233 -14.75 0.26 9.03
N TRP A 234 -14.80 0.58 7.74
CA TRP A 234 -15.05 1.95 7.24
C TRP A 234 -15.72 1.88 5.88
N THR A 235 -16.16 3.01 5.40
CA THR A 235 -16.92 3.09 4.15
C THR A 235 -16.40 4.23 3.29
N LEU A 236 -16.31 4.00 1.99
CA LEU A 236 -16.20 5.04 0.99
C LEU A 236 -17.57 5.23 0.35
N ALA A 237 -18.20 6.38 0.58
CA ALA A 237 -19.47 6.77 -0.02
C ALA A 237 -19.24 7.71 -1.21
N LYS A 238 -19.99 7.57 -2.29
CA LYS A 238 -19.88 8.46 -3.45
C LYS A 238 -19.93 9.94 -3.03
N ASN A 239 -18.98 10.72 -3.55
CA ASN A 239 -18.93 12.16 -3.32
C ASN A 239 -19.77 12.89 -4.38
N PRO A 240 -20.94 13.47 -4.04
CA PRO A 240 -21.79 14.15 -5.00
C PRO A 240 -21.21 15.51 -5.47
N ASP A 241 -20.25 16.07 -4.71
CA ASP A 241 -19.60 17.36 -5.00
C ASP A 241 -18.26 17.19 -5.76
N TYR A 242 -17.87 15.94 -6.06
CA TYR A 242 -16.70 15.67 -6.87
C TYR A 242 -16.88 16.22 -8.30
N TRP A 243 -15.87 16.89 -8.85
CA TRP A 243 -15.99 17.56 -10.14
C TRP A 243 -16.41 16.63 -11.30
N ASP A 244 -16.08 15.34 -11.22
CA ASP A 244 -16.43 14.30 -12.20
C ASP A 244 -17.40 13.25 -11.60
N ALA A 245 -18.29 13.67 -10.71
CA ALA A 245 -19.22 12.79 -10.00
C ALA A 245 -20.13 11.98 -10.95
N ASP A 246 -20.43 12.48 -12.14
CA ASP A 246 -21.24 11.81 -13.15
C ASP A 246 -20.56 10.53 -13.70
N SER A 247 -19.23 10.46 -13.70
CA SER A 247 -18.48 9.27 -14.12
C SER A 247 -18.48 8.17 -13.05
N VAL A 248 -18.60 8.52 -11.78
CA VAL A 248 -18.59 7.59 -10.64
C VAL A 248 -19.92 6.87 -10.54
N LYS A 249 -19.89 5.54 -10.71
CA LYS A 249 -21.12 4.72 -10.72
C LYS A 249 -21.39 4.05 -9.37
N LEU A 250 -20.32 3.62 -8.65
CA LEU A 250 -20.49 3.07 -7.31
C LEU A 250 -21.06 4.11 -6.35
N GLU A 251 -22.02 3.68 -5.54
CA GLU A 251 -22.58 4.49 -4.45
C GLU A 251 -21.83 4.25 -3.13
N THR A 252 -21.35 3.01 -2.91
CA THR A 252 -20.74 2.64 -1.62
C THR A 252 -19.72 1.52 -1.80
N ILE A 253 -18.61 1.64 -1.08
CA ILE A 253 -17.62 0.59 -0.87
C ILE A 253 -17.50 0.38 0.63
N ASN A 254 -17.85 -0.80 1.11
CA ASN A 254 -17.68 -1.18 2.51
C ASN A 254 -16.37 -1.94 2.65
N PHE A 255 -15.53 -1.54 3.60
CA PHE A 255 -14.32 -2.26 3.96
C PHE A 255 -14.47 -2.91 5.32
N ASP A 256 -14.14 -4.21 5.38
CA ASP A 256 -14.09 -5.00 6.59
C ASP A 256 -12.70 -5.59 6.78
N VAL A 257 -12.14 -5.48 8.00
CA VAL A 257 -10.86 -6.12 8.34
C VAL A 257 -11.13 -7.55 8.79
N VAL A 258 -10.66 -8.52 8.00
CA VAL A 258 -10.81 -9.95 8.29
C VAL A 258 -9.44 -10.62 8.19
N LYS A 259 -8.85 -10.92 9.35
CA LYS A 259 -7.49 -11.47 9.48
C LYS A 259 -7.40 -12.99 9.26
N ASP A 260 -8.53 -13.68 9.29
CA ASP A 260 -8.65 -15.13 9.14
C ASP A 260 -9.22 -15.50 7.76
N SER A 261 -8.43 -16.19 6.95
CA SER A 261 -8.81 -16.55 5.58
C SER A 261 -10.04 -17.46 5.50
N SER A 262 -10.31 -18.30 6.51
CA SER A 262 -11.50 -19.15 6.51
C SER A 262 -12.76 -18.35 6.75
N THR A 263 -12.69 -17.33 7.59
CA THR A 263 -13.78 -16.38 7.81
C THR A 263 -14.04 -15.58 6.53
N ALA A 264 -12.99 -15.06 5.88
CA ALA A 264 -13.08 -14.35 4.61
C ALA A 264 -13.76 -15.22 3.54
N TYR A 265 -13.32 -16.46 3.37
CA TYR A 265 -13.90 -17.41 2.43
C TYR A 265 -15.39 -17.66 2.68
N ASN A 266 -15.79 -17.86 3.94
CA ASN A 266 -17.20 -18.07 4.29
C ASN A 266 -18.07 -16.83 4.00
N LEU A 267 -17.53 -15.61 4.18
CA LEU A 267 -18.24 -14.38 3.83
C LEU A 267 -18.44 -14.25 2.32
N TYR A 268 -17.45 -14.64 1.52
CA TYR A 268 -17.56 -14.67 0.07
C TYR A 268 -18.60 -15.69 -0.40
N GLU A 269 -18.52 -16.94 0.06
CA GLU A 269 -19.45 -18.01 -0.31
C GLU A 269 -20.91 -17.70 0.09
N SER A 270 -21.11 -16.92 1.15
CA SER A 270 -22.44 -16.47 1.58
C SER A 270 -22.92 -15.19 0.88
N GLY A 271 -22.12 -14.60 -0.01
CA GLY A 271 -22.43 -13.35 -0.71
C GLY A 271 -22.42 -12.11 0.19
N GLN A 272 -21.69 -12.16 1.31
CA GLN A 272 -21.51 -11.03 2.23
C GLN A 272 -20.23 -10.23 1.91
N ALA A 273 -19.33 -10.79 1.11
CA ALA A 273 -18.14 -10.13 0.59
C ALA A 273 -18.08 -10.34 -0.93
N ASP A 274 -17.58 -9.35 -1.65
CA ASP A 274 -17.46 -9.33 -3.11
C ASP A 274 -15.99 -9.45 -3.57
N ASP A 275 -15.03 -9.10 -2.73
CA ASP A 275 -13.59 -9.28 -2.96
C ASP A 275 -12.90 -9.64 -1.65
N ILE A 276 -12.19 -10.76 -1.64
CA ILE A 276 -11.47 -11.28 -0.48
C ILE A 276 -10.07 -11.73 -0.86
N ILE A 277 -9.17 -11.72 0.12
CA ILE A 277 -7.81 -12.24 -0.03
C ILE A 277 -7.73 -13.64 0.59
N LEU A 278 -7.19 -14.59 -0.17
CA LEU A 278 -6.92 -15.95 0.28
C LEU A 278 -5.42 -16.16 0.51
N SER A 279 -5.08 -16.99 1.49
CA SER A 279 -3.69 -17.37 1.75
C SER A 279 -3.57 -18.86 2.09
N GLY A 280 -2.36 -19.42 1.91
CA GLY A 280 -2.01 -20.77 2.30
C GLY A 280 -2.90 -21.83 1.65
N GLU A 281 -3.35 -22.77 2.46
CA GLU A 281 -4.12 -23.93 1.98
C GLU A 281 -5.42 -23.55 1.25
N LEU A 282 -6.10 -22.48 1.68
CA LEU A 282 -7.31 -22.01 1.01
C LEU A 282 -7.02 -21.42 -0.38
N ALA A 283 -5.94 -20.69 -0.55
CA ALA A 283 -5.53 -20.22 -1.87
C ALA A 283 -5.24 -21.40 -2.80
N MET A 284 -4.47 -22.39 -2.34
CA MET A 284 -4.13 -23.62 -3.10
C MET A 284 -5.37 -24.44 -3.47
N GLN A 285 -6.34 -24.58 -2.58
CA GLN A 285 -7.57 -25.32 -2.84
C GLN A 285 -8.50 -24.64 -3.86
N ASN A 286 -8.42 -23.32 -3.97
CA ASN A 286 -9.31 -22.52 -4.79
C ASN A 286 -8.73 -22.09 -6.16
N VAL A 287 -7.54 -22.56 -6.55
CA VAL A 287 -6.89 -22.18 -7.84
C VAL A 287 -7.75 -22.46 -9.08
N ASN A 288 -8.73 -23.37 -8.99
CA ASN A 288 -9.66 -23.67 -10.06
C ASN A 288 -11.04 -23.02 -9.86
N HIS A 289 -11.23 -22.19 -8.83
CA HIS A 289 -12.47 -21.44 -8.66
C HIS A 289 -12.63 -20.43 -9.81
N PRO A 290 -13.83 -20.27 -10.42
CA PRO A 290 -14.01 -19.35 -11.57
C PRO A 290 -13.66 -17.89 -11.25
N ASP A 291 -13.79 -17.49 -10.00
CA ASP A 291 -13.54 -16.13 -9.52
C ASP A 291 -12.14 -15.96 -8.92
N TYR A 292 -11.29 -17.00 -9.01
CA TYR A 292 -9.93 -16.95 -8.51
C TYR A 292 -9.03 -16.11 -9.41
N ILE A 293 -8.35 -15.14 -8.80
CA ILE A 293 -7.42 -14.24 -9.48
C ILE A 293 -6.10 -14.21 -8.70
N VAL A 294 -4.99 -14.31 -9.39
CA VAL A 294 -3.67 -13.98 -8.84
C VAL A 294 -3.30 -12.57 -9.27
N GLN A 295 -3.03 -11.71 -8.33
CA GLN A 295 -2.68 -10.33 -8.54
C GLN A 295 -1.23 -10.10 -8.12
N PRO A 296 -0.27 -10.00 -9.06
CA PRO A 296 1.11 -9.67 -8.77
C PRO A 296 1.24 -8.27 -8.16
N SER A 297 2.17 -8.11 -7.24
CA SER A 297 2.50 -6.83 -6.62
C SER A 297 4.01 -6.58 -6.67
N ALA A 298 4.41 -5.34 -6.87
CA ALA A 298 5.80 -4.92 -6.70
C ALA A 298 6.12 -4.76 -5.20
N THR A 299 5.98 -5.87 -4.48
CA THR A 299 6.17 -5.91 -3.03
C THR A 299 7.18 -6.97 -2.65
N THR A 300 8.22 -6.58 -1.92
CA THR A 300 9.18 -7.51 -1.34
C THR A 300 8.95 -7.69 0.15
N GLN A 301 8.76 -8.94 0.57
CA GLN A 301 8.78 -9.34 1.97
C GLN A 301 10.19 -9.65 2.39
N TYR A 302 10.62 -9.17 3.56
CA TYR A 302 11.98 -9.33 4.05
C TYR A 302 12.07 -9.38 5.57
N LEU A 303 13.19 -9.90 6.07
CA LEU A 303 13.57 -9.79 7.46
C LEU A 303 14.51 -8.59 7.62
N GLU A 304 14.16 -7.70 8.51
CA GLU A 304 14.99 -6.57 8.91
C GLU A 304 15.58 -6.83 10.29
N MET A 305 16.89 -6.68 10.42
CA MET A 305 17.64 -6.99 11.62
C MET A 305 18.16 -5.70 12.24
N ASN A 306 17.93 -5.48 13.52
CA ASN A 306 18.39 -4.29 14.21
C ASN A 306 19.89 -4.37 14.49
N GLN A 307 20.67 -3.59 13.78
CA GLN A 307 22.13 -3.45 13.89
C GLN A 307 22.54 -2.18 14.66
N ALA A 308 21.57 -1.38 15.13
CA ALA A 308 21.85 -0.13 15.83
C ALA A 308 22.60 -0.33 17.16
N PRO A 309 22.23 -1.27 18.06
CA PRO A 309 22.98 -1.51 19.27
C PRO A 309 24.42 -1.96 18.97
N GLU A 310 25.41 -1.46 19.73
CA GLU A 310 26.81 -1.80 19.54
C GLU A 310 27.08 -3.31 19.76
N ASP A 311 26.30 -3.94 20.62
CA ASP A 311 26.36 -5.37 20.97
C ASP A 311 25.34 -6.22 20.18
N SER A 312 24.67 -5.67 19.18
CA SER A 312 23.74 -6.42 18.35
C SER A 312 24.44 -7.57 17.63
N PRO A 313 23.96 -8.82 17.78
CA PRO A 313 24.54 -9.97 17.09
C PRO A 313 24.38 -9.86 15.56
N PHE A 314 23.37 -9.12 15.09
CA PHE A 314 23.10 -8.93 13.66
C PHE A 314 24.12 -8.05 12.94
N ARG A 315 25.03 -7.39 13.63
CA ARG A 315 26.20 -6.74 13.02
C ARG A 315 27.19 -7.76 12.44
N ASN A 316 27.10 -9.00 12.90
CA ASN A 316 27.92 -10.10 12.40
C ASN A 316 27.41 -10.60 11.04
N ALA A 317 28.20 -10.43 9.98
CA ALA A 317 27.84 -10.83 8.62
C ALA A 317 27.63 -12.35 8.50
N ASN A 318 28.42 -13.17 9.23
CA ASN A 318 28.25 -14.62 9.22
C ASN A 318 26.91 -15.06 9.81
N LEU A 319 26.39 -14.33 10.82
CA LEU A 319 25.03 -14.60 11.35
C LEU A 319 23.96 -14.30 10.29
N ARG A 320 24.06 -13.17 9.61
CA ARG A 320 23.12 -12.81 8.53
C ARG A 320 23.15 -13.83 7.39
N GLN A 321 24.35 -14.29 7.00
CA GLN A 321 24.51 -15.36 6.01
C GLN A 321 23.90 -16.68 6.48
N ALA A 322 24.13 -17.09 7.74
CA ALA A 322 23.55 -18.32 8.29
C ALA A 322 22.01 -18.28 8.23
N ILE A 323 21.39 -17.15 8.61
CA ILE A 323 19.94 -16.98 8.56
C ILE A 323 19.44 -17.05 7.12
N SER A 324 20.08 -16.34 6.18
CA SER A 324 19.64 -16.31 4.78
C SER A 324 19.75 -17.67 4.08
N TYR A 325 20.87 -18.40 4.29
CA TYR A 325 21.04 -19.77 3.74
C TYR A 325 20.07 -20.79 4.34
N SER A 326 19.53 -20.55 5.54
CA SER A 326 18.51 -21.40 6.15
C SER A 326 17.14 -21.26 5.48
N MET A 327 16.88 -20.16 4.75
CA MET A 327 15.54 -19.86 4.18
C MET A 327 15.34 -20.57 2.84
N ASN A 328 14.47 -21.57 2.79
CA ASN A 328 14.01 -22.17 1.54
C ASN A 328 12.85 -21.34 0.96
N ARG A 329 13.20 -20.34 0.16
CA ARG A 329 12.26 -19.38 -0.43
C ARG A 329 11.25 -20.03 -1.34
N GLN A 330 11.65 -21.08 -2.08
CA GLN A 330 10.72 -21.84 -2.92
C GLN A 330 9.66 -22.56 -2.08
N GLN A 331 10.08 -23.17 -0.97
CA GLN A 331 9.13 -23.81 -0.05
C GLN A 331 8.17 -22.82 0.60
N ILE A 332 8.65 -21.60 0.89
CA ILE A 332 7.80 -20.51 1.40
C ILE A 332 6.64 -20.24 0.42
N VAL A 333 6.96 -19.99 -0.84
CA VAL A 333 5.93 -19.60 -1.82
C VAL A 333 5.01 -20.74 -2.21
N ASP A 334 5.54 -21.98 -2.30
CA ASP A 334 4.76 -23.14 -2.74
C ASP A 334 3.88 -23.72 -1.64
N ASN A 335 4.39 -23.78 -0.39
CA ASN A 335 3.75 -24.56 0.68
C ASN A 335 3.16 -23.73 1.81
N ILE A 336 3.68 -22.51 2.04
CA ILE A 336 3.17 -21.64 3.10
C ILE A 336 2.18 -20.63 2.54
N LEU A 337 2.52 -19.99 1.41
CA LEU A 337 1.70 -18.95 0.79
C LEU A 337 0.70 -19.51 -0.21
N GLY A 338 1.15 -20.25 -1.21
CA GLY A 338 0.31 -20.88 -2.24
C GLY A 338 -0.56 -19.89 -3.04
N ASN A 339 -0.18 -18.62 -3.05
CA ASN A 339 -0.99 -17.50 -3.57
C ASN A 339 -0.43 -16.87 -4.85
N GLY A 340 0.58 -17.52 -5.47
CA GLY A 340 1.24 -17.01 -6.69
C GLY A 340 2.44 -16.10 -6.42
N SER A 341 2.83 -15.88 -5.16
CA SER A 341 4.08 -15.19 -4.81
C SER A 341 5.29 -15.87 -5.40
N LEU A 342 6.37 -15.11 -5.65
CA LEU A 342 7.62 -15.61 -6.24
C LEU A 342 8.75 -15.60 -5.19
N PRO A 343 9.66 -16.59 -5.20
CA PRO A 343 10.83 -16.55 -4.32
C PRO A 343 11.69 -15.33 -4.67
N ALA A 344 12.10 -14.57 -3.66
CA ALA A 344 12.97 -13.42 -3.91
C ALA A 344 14.33 -13.89 -4.46
N VAL A 345 14.80 -13.19 -5.49
CA VAL A 345 16.15 -13.35 -6.06
C VAL A 345 17.06 -12.18 -5.67
N GLY A 346 16.46 -11.09 -5.21
CA GLY A 346 17.07 -9.86 -4.71
C GLY A 346 16.06 -9.09 -3.87
N PHE A 347 16.36 -7.83 -3.57
CA PHE A 347 15.44 -6.96 -2.84
C PHE A 347 14.48 -6.23 -3.79
N VAL A 348 14.95 -5.77 -4.95
CA VAL A 348 14.08 -5.19 -6.00
C VAL A 348 13.26 -6.31 -6.62
N PRO A 349 11.91 -6.18 -6.70
CA PRO A 349 11.04 -7.22 -7.28
C PRO A 349 11.14 -7.27 -8.81
N SER A 350 10.80 -8.41 -9.39
CA SER A 350 10.67 -8.60 -10.85
C SER A 350 9.53 -7.76 -11.42
N ASP A 351 9.59 -7.45 -12.69
CA ASP A 351 8.59 -6.69 -13.46
C ASP A 351 8.35 -5.25 -12.93
N LEU A 352 9.27 -4.73 -12.11
CA LEU A 352 9.20 -3.35 -11.62
C LEU A 352 9.73 -2.35 -12.64
N ALA A 353 10.92 -2.62 -13.20
CA ALA A 353 11.60 -1.72 -14.11
C ALA A 353 12.49 -2.46 -15.10
N PHE A 354 12.68 -1.86 -16.27
CA PHE A 354 13.39 -2.48 -17.38
C PHE A 354 14.54 -1.59 -17.84
N ASN A 355 15.66 -2.23 -18.16
CA ASN A 355 16.84 -1.56 -18.68
C ASN A 355 16.49 -0.64 -19.85
N PRO A 356 16.90 0.63 -19.82
CA PRO A 356 16.51 1.61 -20.84
C PRO A 356 16.97 1.23 -22.25
N GLU A 357 18.08 0.49 -22.40
CA GLU A 357 18.63 0.07 -23.68
C GLU A 357 18.19 -1.35 -24.07
N THR A 358 18.46 -2.33 -23.21
CA THR A 358 18.28 -3.76 -23.51
C THR A 358 16.87 -4.25 -23.32
N LYS A 359 16.06 -3.55 -22.51
CA LYS A 359 14.72 -3.95 -22.05
C LYS A 359 14.71 -5.21 -21.19
N ALA A 360 15.88 -5.64 -20.68
CA ALA A 360 15.96 -6.68 -19.66
C ALA A 360 15.36 -6.20 -18.33
N ASP A 361 14.75 -7.11 -17.60
CA ASP A 361 14.28 -6.83 -16.25
C ASP A 361 15.47 -6.48 -15.33
N PHE A 362 15.25 -5.60 -14.37
CA PHE A 362 16.28 -5.21 -13.38
C PHE A 362 16.90 -6.41 -12.68
N VAL A 363 16.09 -7.40 -12.30
CA VAL A 363 16.58 -8.61 -11.61
C VAL A 363 17.48 -9.47 -12.50
N GLU A 364 17.30 -9.43 -13.83
CA GLU A 364 18.17 -10.14 -14.78
C GLU A 364 19.55 -9.49 -14.85
N ASP A 365 19.62 -8.16 -14.90
CA ASP A 365 20.88 -7.40 -14.93
C ASP A 365 21.59 -7.43 -13.56
N ALA A 366 20.83 -7.39 -12.47
CA ALA A 366 21.39 -7.55 -11.12
C ALA A 366 21.97 -8.95 -10.90
N ALA A 367 21.37 -9.97 -11.49
CA ALA A 367 21.80 -11.37 -11.46
C ALA A 367 22.15 -11.88 -10.05
N THR A 368 21.42 -11.37 -9.03
CA THR A 368 21.59 -11.78 -7.63
C THR A 368 20.94 -13.14 -7.39
N THR A 369 21.41 -13.86 -6.40
CA THR A 369 20.82 -15.15 -6.00
C THR A 369 20.82 -15.28 -4.49
N LEU A 370 19.69 -15.70 -3.95
CA LEU A 370 19.49 -15.96 -2.52
C LEU A 370 19.28 -17.47 -2.32
N ALA A 371 20.38 -18.20 -2.31
CA ALA A 371 20.36 -19.66 -2.28
C ALA A 371 19.93 -20.21 -0.92
N PHE A 372 19.20 -21.34 -0.93
CA PHE A 372 19.00 -22.20 0.22
C PHE A 372 20.10 -23.27 0.27
N ASP A 373 20.81 -23.39 1.40
CA ASP A 373 21.90 -24.36 1.58
C ASP A 373 22.13 -24.58 3.09
N GLU A 374 21.59 -25.67 3.62
CA GLU A 374 21.69 -26.00 5.06
C GLU A 374 23.14 -26.20 5.53
N GLU A 375 24.00 -26.78 4.69
CA GLU A 375 25.41 -27.02 5.06
C GLU A 375 26.16 -25.69 5.20
N LYS A 376 25.94 -24.76 4.27
CA LYS A 376 26.49 -23.41 4.38
C LYS A 376 25.89 -22.63 5.54
N ALA A 377 24.59 -22.74 5.78
CA ALA A 377 23.94 -22.10 6.92
C ALA A 377 24.62 -22.51 8.24
N GLN A 378 24.89 -23.81 8.44
CA GLN A 378 25.59 -24.33 9.60
C GLN A 378 27.05 -23.88 9.65
N GLU A 379 27.76 -23.87 8.51
CA GLU A 379 29.15 -23.38 8.44
C GLU A 379 29.24 -21.91 8.87
N TYR A 380 28.35 -21.06 8.36
CA TYR A 380 28.30 -19.65 8.73
C TYR A 380 27.86 -19.42 10.18
N TRP A 381 26.97 -20.26 10.69
CA TRP A 381 26.56 -20.23 12.10
C TRP A 381 27.71 -20.54 13.05
N GLU A 382 28.51 -21.57 12.76
CA GLU A 382 29.70 -21.88 13.57
C GLU A 382 30.73 -20.74 13.53
N LYS A 383 30.92 -20.08 12.39
CA LYS A 383 31.77 -18.88 12.29
C LYS A 383 31.22 -17.74 13.14
N ALA A 384 29.90 -17.49 13.05
CA ALA A 384 29.24 -16.44 13.83
C ALA A 384 29.39 -16.68 15.35
N LYS A 385 29.15 -17.91 15.83
CA LYS A 385 29.35 -18.28 17.24
C LYS A 385 30.77 -18.01 17.70
N ALA A 386 31.75 -18.42 16.90
CA ALA A 386 33.16 -18.22 17.22
C ALA A 386 33.56 -16.73 17.30
N GLU A 387 33.07 -15.90 16.38
CA GLU A 387 33.37 -14.47 16.34
C GLU A 387 32.64 -13.70 17.44
N LEU A 388 31.40 -14.08 17.76
CA LEU A 388 30.59 -13.46 18.82
C LEU A 388 30.98 -13.97 20.22
N GLY A 389 31.72 -15.11 20.32
CA GLY A 389 32.11 -15.71 21.59
C GLY A 389 30.92 -16.31 22.34
N ILE A 390 29.93 -16.87 21.62
CA ILE A 390 28.71 -17.43 22.17
C ILE A 390 28.55 -18.91 21.79
N ASP A 391 27.80 -19.69 22.58
CA ASP A 391 27.39 -21.04 22.24
C ASP A 391 25.92 -21.11 21.80
N THR A 392 25.12 -20.17 22.28
CA THR A 392 23.68 -20.06 22.00
C THR A 392 23.27 -18.61 21.75
N LEU A 393 22.18 -18.41 21.02
CA LEU A 393 21.59 -17.08 20.76
C LEU A 393 20.08 -17.17 20.86
N SER A 394 19.46 -16.19 21.51
CA SER A 394 18.01 -16.00 21.47
C SER A 394 17.69 -14.59 20.98
N PHE A 395 16.68 -14.44 20.15
CA PHE A 395 16.16 -13.13 19.72
C PHE A 395 14.66 -13.17 19.43
N GLU A 396 14.03 -11.99 19.50
CA GLU A 396 12.63 -11.78 19.12
C GLU A 396 12.47 -11.68 17.60
N LEU A 397 11.47 -12.36 17.03
CA LEU A 397 10.93 -12.11 15.70
C LEU A 397 9.56 -11.41 15.84
N LEU A 398 9.54 -10.10 15.57
CA LEU A 398 8.34 -9.29 15.58
C LEU A 398 7.59 -9.44 14.25
N THR A 399 6.25 -9.66 14.30
CA THR A 399 5.40 -9.78 13.12
C THR A 399 3.97 -9.32 13.40
N SER A 400 3.18 -9.14 12.34
CA SER A 400 1.76 -8.83 12.45
C SER A 400 0.93 -10.05 12.87
N ASP A 401 -0.30 -9.82 13.35
CA ASP A 401 -1.21 -10.84 13.86
C ASP A 401 -2.14 -11.46 12.80
N THR A 402 -1.86 -11.23 11.50
CA THR A 402 -2.58 -11.89 10.40
C THR A 402 -2.28 -13.39 10.35
N ASP A 403 -3.19 -14.18 9.78
CA ASP A 403 -3.01 -15.63 9.62
C ASP A 403 -1.75 -15.96 8.82
N GLN A 404 -1.53 -15.25 7.71
CA GLN A 404 -0.34 -15.42 6.88
C GLN A 404 0.96 -15.10 7.64
N SER A 405 0.98 -13.97 8.37
CA SER A 405 2.15 -13.55 9.14
C SER A 405 2.50 -14.55 10.25
N LYS A 406 1.50 -15.10 10.95
CA LYS A 406 1.69 -16.13 11.98
C LYS A 406 2.31 -17.39 11.39
N LYS A 407 1.75 -17.93 10.31
CA LYS A 407 2.28 -19.14 9.64
C LYS A 407 3.70 -18.93 9.14
N MET A 408 3.99 -17.75 8.59
CA MET A 408 5.33 -17.40 8.13
C MET A 408 6.31 -17.32 9.30
N ALA A 409 5.95 -16.69 10.40
CA ALA A 409 6.80 -16.59 11.58
C ALA A 409 7.08 -17.97 12.21
N GLU A 410 6.08 -18.84 12.28
CA GLU A 410 6.23 -20.24 12.74
C GLU A 410 7.17 -21.03 11.82
N TYR A 411 7.07 -20.84 10.50
CA TYR A 411 7.98 -21.47 9.54
C TYR A 411 9.43 -20.98 9.75
N ILE A 412 9.64 -19.66 9.85
CA ILE A 412 10.97 -19.06 10.07
C ILE A 412 11.56 -19.57 11.40
N GLN A 413 10.79 -19.52 12.49
CA GLN A 413 11.20 -20.03 13.80
C GLN A 413 11.62 -21.51 13.71
N GLY A 414 10.75 -22.36 13.14
CA GLY A 414 11.01 -23.79 13.03
C GLY A 414 12.25 -24.09 12.19
N THR A 415 12.39 -23.43 11.04
CA THR A 415 13.53 -23.60 10.13
C THR A 415 14.84 -23.18 10.79
N LEU A 416 14.89 -21.99 11.40
CA LEU A 416 16.10 -21.48 12.03
C LEU A 416 16.53 -22.34 13.21
N GLN A 417 15.61 -22.75 14.09
CA GLN A 417 15.91 -23.59 15.24
C GLN A 417 16.32 -25.02 14.86
N GLN A 418 15.82 -25.52 13.73
CA GLN A 418 16.19 -26.84 13.22
C GLN A 418 17.58 -26.83 12.56
N THR A 419 17.92 -25.77 11.82
CA THR A 419 19.15 -25.67 11.03
C THR A 419 20.33 -25.19 11.86
N LEU A 420 20.11 -24.23 12.79
CA LEU A 420 21.15 -23.53 13.55
C LEU A 420 21.12 -23.98 15.03
N ASP A 421 21.91 -24.99 15.37
CA ASP A 421 21.91 -25.58 16.73
C ASP A 421 22.27 -24.54 17.80
N GLY A 422 21.44 -24.45 18.84
CA GLY A 422 21.58 -23.47 19.93
C GLY A 422 20.92 -22.11 19.64
N LEU A 423 20.26 -21.95 18.48
CA LEU A 423 19.45 -20.76 18.20
C LEU A 423 18.01 -20.93 18.74
N THR A 424 17.49 -19.87 19.34
CA THR A 424 16.09 -19.76 19.78
C THR A 424 15.47 -18.50 19.20
N VAL A 425 14.32 -18.63 18.55
CA VAL A 425 13.54 -17.50 18.02
C VAL A 425 12.26 -17.39 18.84
N GLU A 426 12.02 -16.21 19.42
CA GLU A 426 10.81 -15.90 20.16
C GLU A 426 9.87 -15.09 19.27
N VAL A 427 8.74 -15.70 18.86
CA VAL A 427 7.78 -15.03 17.96
C VAL A 427 6.85 -14.12 18.75
N THR A 428 6.77 -12.85 18.36
CA THR A 428 5.82 -11.86 18.88
C THR A 428 4.89 -11.38 17.78
N ASN A 429 3.61 -11.77 17.86
CA ASN A 429 2.57 -11.32 16.94
C ASN A 429 1.77 -10.19 17.58
N VAL A 430 1.70 -9.04 16.92
CA VAL A 430 0.99 -7.85 17.39
C VAL A 430 0.09 -7.28 16.29
N PRO A 431 -0.91 -6.44 16.61
CA PRO A 431 -1.66 -5.71 15.60
C PRO A 431 -0.74 -4.97 14.63
N PHE A 432 -1.19 -4.83 13.39
CA PHE A 432 -0.40 -4.25 12.30
C PHE A 432 0.15 -2.85 12.64
N SER A 433 -0.69 -1.97 13.20
CA SER A 433 -0.29 -0.63 13.63
C SER A 433 0.81 -0.66 14.71
N VAL A 434 0.69 -1.58 15.69
CA VAL A 434 1.70 -1.74 16.75
C VAL A 434 3.03 -2.25 16.16
N ARG A 435 2.97 -3.17 15.17
CA ARG A 435 4.19 -3.61 14.47
C ARG A 435 4.85 -2.46 13.72
N LEU A 436 4.05 -1.61 13.04
CA LEU A 436 4.56 -0.42 12.34
C LEU A 436 5.25 0.55 13.31
N ASP A 437 4.60 0.88 14.42
CA ASP A 437 5.14 1.79 15.43
C ASP A 437 6.44 1.27 16.03
N ARG A 438 6.50 -0.01 16.38
CA ARG A 438 7.71 -0.67 16.89
C ARG A 438 8.82 -0.68 15.83
N SER A 439 8.49 -0.99 14.57
CA SER A 439 9.47 -0.96 13.46
C SER A 439 10.01 0.45 13.27
N ASN A 440 9.14 1.47 13.20
CA ASN A 440 9.55 2.86 12.95
C ASN A 440 10.38 3.45 14.09
N SER A 441 10.11 3.04 15.33
CA SER A 441 10.88 3.46 16.51
C SER A 441 12.18 2.67 16.72
N GLY A 442 12.43 1.58 15.95
CA GLY A 442 13.57 0.69 16.15
C GLY A 442 13.45 -0.23 17.37
N ASP A 443 12.23 -0.43 17.90
CA ASP A 443 11.92 -1.31 19.04
C ASP A 443 11.69 -2.76 18.57
N PHE A 444 12.73 -3.39 18.05
CA PHE A 444 12.75 -4.77 17.61
C PHE A 444 14.18 -5.32 17.59
N GLU A 445 14.33 -6.64 17.64
CA GLU A 445 15.60 -7.32 17.34
C GLU A 445 15.61 -7.80 15.88
N MET A 446 14.60 -8.55 15.46
CA MET A 446 14.31 -8.89 14.07
C MET A 446 12.84 -8.64 13.80
N VAL A 447 12.49 -8.08 12.64
CA VAL A 447 11.10 -7.85 12.24
C VAL A 447 10.86 -8.36 10.83
N MET A 448 9.68 -8.95 10.61
CA MET A 448 9.20 -9.27 9.28
C MET A 448 8.48 -8.04 8.71
N ASN A 449 9.15 -7.38 7.77
CA ASN A 449 8.65 -6.19 7.07
C ASN A 449 8.37 -6.48 5.59
N ASN A 450 7.65 -5.57 4.97
CA ASN A 450 7.47 -5.55 3.53
C ASN A 450 7.65 -4.13 3.00
N TRP A 451 7.99 -4.02 1.74
CA TRP A 451 7.95 -2.78 0.98
C TRP A 451 7.17 -3.00 -0.31
N ILE A 452 6.18 -2.17 -0.53
CA ILE A 452 5.47 -2.04 -1.80
C ILE A 452 6.05 -0.82 -2.52
N GLY A 453 6.34 -0.94 -3.81
CA GLY A 453 6.87 0.19 -4.56
C GLY A 453 5.88 1.34 -4.61
N ASP A 454 6.30 2.54 -4.25
CA ASP A 454 5.48 3.76 -4.38
C ASP A 454 5.37 4.20 -5.84
N TYR A 455 6.43 3.92 -6.61
CA TYR A 455 6.52 4.19 -8.05
C TYR A 455 7.46 3.18 -8.73
N ALA A 456 7.34 3.02 -10.05
CA ALA A 456 8.03 2.00 -10.83
C ALA A 456 9.48 2.41 -11.17
N ASP A 457 10.36 2.42 -10.17
CA ASP A 457 11.80 2.65 -10.31
C ASP A 457 12.57 1.89 -9.23
N PRO A 458 13.71 1.21 -9.53
CA PRO A 458 14.48 0.46 -8.55
C PRO A 458 14.98 1.31 -7.38
N ILE A 459 15.19 2.61 -7.59
CA ILE A 459 15.64 3.51 -6.52
C ILE A 459 14.65 3.57 -5.35
N ASN A 460 13.34 3.37 -5.62
CA ASN A 460 12.32 3.35 -4.58
C ASN A 460 12.52 2.22 -3.55
N PHE A 461 13.15 1.14 -3.96
CA PHE A 461 13.54 0.03 -3.09
C PHE A 461 14.92 0.25 -2.46
N LEU A 462 15.87 0.72 -3.26
CA LEU A 462 17.25 0.81 -2.83
C LEU A 462 17.51 1.98 -1.88
N GLU A 463 16.85 3.12 -2.04
CA GLU A 463 17.04 4.26 -1.14
C GLU A 463 16.55 4.01 0.30
N LEU A 464 15.76 2.96 0.53
CA LEU A 464 15.28 2.59 1.87
C LEU A 464 16.45 2.31 2.85
N PHE A 465 17.54 1.73 2.37
CA PHE A 465 18.67 1.31 3.20
C PHE A 465 19.86 2.27 3.15
N LYS A 466 19.66 3.43 2.56
CA LYS A 466 20.62 4.53 2.65
C LYS A 466 20.79 4.94 4.13
N LYS A 467 21.99 5.38 4.50
CA LYS A 467 22.39 5.71 5.88
C LYS A 467 21.38 6.59 6.63
N ASP A 468 20.86 7.61 5.96
CA ASP A 468 20.00 8.63 6.58
C ASP A 468 18.50 8.39 6.28
N SER A 469 18.16 7.26 5.67
CA SER A 469 16.77 6.89 5.40
C SER A 469 16.02 6.56 6.70
N SER A 470 14.80 7.07 6.83
CA SER A 470 13.88 6.71 7.92
C SER A 470 13.49 5.23 7.88
N TYR A 471 13.58 4.61 6.70
CA TYR A 471 13.25 3.21 6.48
C TYR A 471 14.43 2.25 6.68
N ASN A 472 15.66 2.74 6.83
CA ASN A 472 16.78 1.95 7.34
C ASN A 472 16.65 1.81 8.86
N ARG A 473 15.60 1.16 9.31
CA ARG A 473 15.24 1.02 10.73
C ARG A 473 16.26 0.16 11.48
N GLY A 474 16.75 -0.88 10.80
CA GLY A 474 17.80 -1.77 11.28
C GLY A 474 19.19 -1.12 11.35
N LYS A 475 19.35 0.09 10.78
CA LYS A 475 20.62 0.85 10.78
C LYS A 475 21.80 0.09 10.18
N TRP A 476 21.56 -0.72 9.14
CA TRP A 476 22.63 -1.28 8.34
C TRP A 476 23.42 -0.15 7.65
N LEU A 477 24.74 -0.29 7.58
CA LEU A 477 25.63 0.71 7.00
C LEU A 477 26.63 0.07 6.06
N ASN A 478 26.70 0.61 4.84
CA ASN A 478 27.71 0.27 3.84
C ASN A 478 28.02 1.54 3.02
N ASP A 479 29.27 2.02 3.10
CA ASP A 479 29.67 3.29 2.48
C ASP A 479 29.65 3.20 0.94
N ASP A 480 30.05 2.07 0.36
CA ASP A 480 30.03 1.86 -1.11
C ASP A 480 28.58 1.85 -1.63
N TYR A 481 27.67 1.21 -0.89
CA TYR A 481 26.24 1.27 -1.19
C TYR A 481 25.69 2.69 -1.19
N ASN A 482 25.98 3.44 -0.10
CA ASN A 482 25.54 4.83 0.01
C ASN A 482 26.05 5.69 -1.13
N GLN A 483 27.33 5.51 -1.53
CA GLN A 483 27.91 6.24 -2.65
C GLN A 483 27.20 5.93 -3.98
N LEU A 484 26.89 4.67 -4.25
CA LEU A 484 26.18 4.26 -5.48
C LEU A 484 24.77 4.86 -5.54
N ILE A 485 24.03 4.85 -4.43
CA ILE A 485 22.69 5.45 -4.36
C ILE A 485 22.77 6.98 -4.55
N GLU A 486 23.77 7.65 -3.95
CA GLU A 486 23.98 9.08 -4.16
C GLU A 486 24.32 9.40 -5.62
N GLN A 487 25.18 8.60 -6.28
CA GLN A 487 25.50 8.78 -7.69
C GLN A 487 24.26 8.59 -8.58
N ALA A 488 23.48 7.51 -8.37
CA ALA A 488 22.25 7.26 -9.11
C ALA A 488 21.23 8.39 -8.97
N SER A 489 21.15 8.96 -7.77
CA SER A 489 20.15 9.98 -7.44
C SER A 489 20.57 11.41 -7.79
N ASN A 490 21.86 11.69 -7.97
CA ASN A 490 22.39 13.03 -8.18
C ASN A 490 23.25 13.14 -9.45
N GLU A 491 24.50 12.64 -9.40
CA GLU A 491 25.47 12.81 -10.48
C GLU A 491 24.98 12.20 -11.82
N ASN A 492 24.41 11.01 -11.75
CA ASN A 492 23.96 10.23 -12.90
C ASN A 492 22.43 10.29 -13.11
N ALA A 493 21.71 11.16 -12.41
CA ALA A 493 20.24 11.22 -12.47
C ALA A 493 19.71 11.43 -13.91
N ASN A 494 20.46 12.14 -14.76
CA ASN A 494 20.13 12.41 -16.17
C ASN A 494 20.86 11.48 -17.16
N ASP A 495 21.63 10.52 -16.68
CA ASP A 495 22.29 9.49 -17.50
C ASP A 495 21.63 8.15 -17.19
N PRO A 496 20.66 7.70 -18.00
CA PRO A 496 19.88 6.50 -17.70
C PRO A 496 20.74 5.23 -17.60
N GLU A 497 21.82 5.11 -18.39
CA GLU A 497 22.70 3.95 -18.39
C GLU A 497 23.56 3.94 -17.13
N ALA A 498 24.28 5.01 -16.84
CA ALA A 498 25.11 5.11 -15.63
C ALA A 498 24.30 5.01 -14.35
N ARG A 499 23.10 5.59 -14.33
CA ARG A 499 22.15 5.46 -13.21
C ARG A 499 21.72 4.01 -13.00
N TRP A 500 21.38 3.31 -14.08
CA TRP A 500 21.01 1.90 -14.02
C TRP A 500 22.14 1.03 -13.47
N GLU A 501 23.39 1.22 -13.97
CA GLU A 501 24.57 0.50 -13.49
C GLU A 501 24.82 0.73 -11.99
N ASN A 502 24.66 1.96 -11.50
CA ASN A 502 24.79 2.26 -10.07
C ASN A 502 23.75 1.51 -9.23
N MET A 503 22.49 1.47 -9.66
CA MET A 503 21.42 0.75 -8.95
C MET A 503 21.66 -0.77 -8.95
N VAL A 504 22.07 -1.33 -10.09
CA VAL A 504 22.44 -2.77 -10.20
C VAL A 504 23.61 -3.10 -9.25
N ALA A 505 24.63 -2.25 -9.18
CA ALA A 505 25.76 -2.46 -8.27
C ALA A 505 25.35 -2.34 -6.79
N ALA A 506 24.47 -1.40 -6.46
CA ALA A 506 23.93 -1.25 -5.11
C ALA A 506 23.12 -2.47 -4.68
N GLU A 507 22.25 -3.00 -5.56
CA GLU A 507 21.48 -4.23 -5.30
C GLU A 507 22.41 -5.41 -4.97
N LYS A 508 23.49 -5.57 -5.72
CA LYS A 508 24.49 -6.63 -5.45
C LYS A 508 25.11 -6.50 -4.07
N ILE A 509 25.51 -5.27 -3.67
CA ILE A 509 26.07 -5.02 -2.33
C ILE A 509 25.06 -5.36 -1.23
N LEU A 510 23.80 -4.93 -1.38
CA LEU A 510 22.76 -5.18 -0.40
C LEU A 510 22.53 -6.68 -0.18
N ASN A 511 22.49 -7.45 -1.28
CA ASN A 511 22.27 -8.90 -1.23
C ASN A 511 23.51 -9.69 -0.79
N ASP A 512 24.73 -9.26 -1.15
CA ASP A 512 25.97 -9.92 -0.73
C ASP A 512 26.24 -9.74 0.76
N ASP A 513 25.99 -8.56 1.31
CA ASP A 513 26.17 -8.24 2.73
C ASP A 513 24.92 -8.59 3.57
N LEU A 514 23.78 -8.85 2.91
CA LEU A 514 22.51 -9.12 3.59
C LEU A 514 22.16 -8.04 4.61
N GLY A 515 22.15 -6.79 4.15
CA GLY A 515 21.69 -5.65 4.95
C GLY A 515 20.28 -5.91 5.49
N VAL A 516 19.45 -6.54 4.67
CA VAL A 516 18.18 -7.20 4.97
C VAL A 516 18.16 -8.57 4.28
N ILE A 517 17.22 -9.43 4.67
CA ILE A 517 17.07 -10.77 4.06
C ILE A 517 15.75 -10.84 3.30
N PRO A 518 15.75 -10.67 1.96
CA PRO A 518 14.56 -10.84 1.14
C PRO A 518 14.05 -12.27 1.20
N LEU A 519 12.73 -12.43 1.30
CA LEU A 519 12.07 -13.73 1.39
C LEU A 519 11.32 -14.07 0.11
N PHE A 520 10.41 -13.19 -0.31
CA PHE A 520 9.60 -13.39 -1.51
C PHE A 520 9.05 -12.08 -2.05
N GLN A 521 8.76 -12.06 -3.36
CA GLN A 521 7.93 -11.06 -3.99
C GLN A 521 6.47 -11.47 -3.83
N SER A 522 5.64 -10.56 -3.32
CA SER A 522 4.25 -10.86 -3.02
C SER A 522 3.38 -10.90 -4.27
N ALA A 523 2.44 -11.84 -4.27
CA ALA A 523 1.21 -11.76 -5.02
C ALA A 523 0.05 -12.01 -4.07
N GLU A 524 -1.13 -11.53 -4.43
CA GLU A 524 -2.35 -11.78 -3.68
C GLU A 524 -3.27 -12.70 -4.48
N ALA A 525 -3.75 -13.76 -3.84
CA ALA A 525 -4.79 -14.61 -4.39
C ALA A 525 -6.14 -14.07 -3.92
N HIS A 526 -7.00 -13.72 -4.86
CA HIS A 526 -8.33 -13.21 -4.58
C HIS A 526 -9.42 -14.19 -5.00
N LEU A 527 -10.53 -14.18 -4.29
CA LEU A 527 -11.83 -14.47 -4.89
C LEU A 527 -12.54 -13.12 -5.08
N ARG A 528 -12.68 -12.72 -6.32
CA ARG A 528 -13.29 -11.45 -6.70
C ARG A 528 -14.53 -11.72 -7.55
N SER A 529 -15.67 -11.21 -7.10
CA SER A 529 -16.94 -11.35 -7.79
C SER A 529 -16.82 -10.83 -9.24
N PRO A 530 -17.23 -11.62 -10.24
CA PRO A 530 -17.21 -11.20 -11.64
C PRO A 530 -18.16 -10.04 -11.91
N LYS A 531 -19.03 -9.69 -10.96
CA LYS A 531 -19.91 -8.51 -11.02
C LYS A 531 -19.14 -7.19 -10.89
N ILE A 532 -17.98 -7.19 -10.25
CA ILE A 532 -17.10 -6.00 -10.14
C ILE A 532 -16.45 -5.76 -11.49
N LYS A 533 -16.72 -4.61 -12.09
CA LYS A 533 -16.16 -4.15 -13.36
C LYS A 533 -15.44 -2.82 -13.19
N GLY A 534 -14.43 -2.57 -14.04
CA GLY A 534 -13.75 -1.28 -14.09
C GLY A 534 -12.76 -1.01 -12.95
N LEU A 535 -12.46 -2.01 -12.11
CA LEU A 535 -11.42 -1.87 -11.09
C LEU A 535 -10.05 -1.75 -11.76
N ILE A 536 -9.34 -0.67 -11.46
CA ILE A 536 -7.93 -0.52 -11.84
C ILE A 536 -7.07 -1.03 -10.68
N VAL A 537 -6.10 -1.86 -11.04
CA VAL A 537 -5.16 -2.44 -10.09
C VAL A 537 -3.76 -2.03 -10.47
N HIS A 538 -3.06 -1.40 -9.53
CA HIS A 538 -1.68 -0.97 -9.70
C HIS A 538 -0.72 -1.93 -9.00
N SER A 539 0.43 -2.20 -9.61
CA SER A 539 1.51 -2.97 -8.98
C SER A 539 2.31 -2.14 -7.97
N VAL A 540 2.23 -0.81 -8.07
CA VAL A 540 2.93 0.17 -7.20
C VAL A 540 1.94 1.18 -6.63
N GLY A 541 2.34 1.89 -5.59
CA GLY A 541 1.55 2.96 -4.99
C GLY A 541 0.29 2.46 -4.30
N ALA A 542 -0.81 3.19 -4.49
CA ALA A 542 -2.13 2.78 -3.99
C ALA A 542 -2.72 1.72 -4.91
N ALA A 543 -2.74 0.45 -4.47
CA ALA A 543 -3.02 -0.70 -5.31
C ALA A 543 -4.39 -0.69 -6.01
N TYR A 544 -5.40 -0.01 -5.46
CA TYR A 544 -6.77 -0.05 -6.00
C TYR A 544 -7.32 1.34 -6.27
N ASP A 545 -7.78 1.56 -7.51
CA ASP A 545 -8.56 2.73 -7.89
C ASP A 545 -9.99 2.30 -8.22
N TYR A 546 -10.94 2.77 -7.41
CA TYR A 546 -12.36 2.43 -7.50
C TYR A 546 -13.19 3.46 -8.29
N LYS A 547 -12.61 4.56 -8.77
CA LYS A 547 -13.34 5.64 -9.46
C LYS A 547 -14.23 5.12 -10.59
N ASN A 548 -13.71 4.18 -11.39
CA ASN A 548 -14.38 3.66 -12.57
C ASN A 548 -15.16 2.36 -12.32
N VAL A 549 -15.20 1.90 -11.07
CA VAL A 549 -15.87 0.64 -10.72
C VAL A 549 -17.38 0.75 -10.81
N PHE A 550 -18.00 -0.32 -11.28
CA PHE A 550 -19.44 -0.51 -11.26
C PHE A 550 -19.80 -1.99 -11.08
N VAL A 551 -21.02 -2.22 -10.58
CA VAL A 551 -21.58 -3.57 -10.42
C VAL A 551 -22.45 -3.89 -11.62
N GLU A 552 -22.17 -5.02 -12.29
CA GLU A 552 -22.94 -5.57 -13.41
C GLU A 552 -23.54 -6.92 -13.00
N GLU A 553 -24.84 -7.19 -13.36
CA GLU A 553 -25.54 -8.45 -13.03
C GLU A 553 -25.04 -9.66 -13.84
#